data_1d929161767b472bb0db8f8d4ecdc3a6
#
_entry.id   1d929161767b472bb0db8f8d4ecdc3a6
#
_cell.length_a   1.000
_cell.length_b   1.000
_cell.length_c   1.000
_cell.angle_alpha   90.00
_cell.angle_beta   90.00
_cell.angle_gamma   90.00
#
_symmetry.space_group_name_H-M   'P 1'
#
loop_
_entity.id
_entity.type
_entity.pdbx_description
1 polymer ?
#
loop_
_entity_poly.entity_id
_entity_poly.type
_entity_poly.pdbx_seq_one_letter_code
_entity_poly.pdbx_strand_id
1 'polypeptide(L)'
;MLGNELSKSDVEKEISEKGEYMQIHYLSGLLNKEIHRDTKKFIYLKLIEIYKKKNMLNDVAKMYEGIAGISIAFSEQIKNYLKATEYYIKAGFFDKADYSMRKALNEANSVEREEINFSVKDFYKKQAEEYERNLKRNSATRIYEKLLEMNITDSERKEIKERLIELYEKLGKLKEFYAMKKFEEKEFSRL
;
A
#
# COMPACT_ATOMS: atom_id res chain seq x y z
N MET A 1 -4.19 0.21 -43.28
CA MET A 1 -3.32 1.31 -42.84
C MET A 1 -2.82 0.97 -41.46
N LEU A 2 -1.56 0.58 -41.34
CA LEU A 2 -0.91 0.41 -40.04
C LEU A 2 -0.74 1.82 -39.46
N GLY A 3 -1.66 2.24 -38.60
CA GLY A 3 -1.48 3.47 -37.85
C GLY A 3 -0.21 3.36 -37.04
N ASN A 4 0.66 4.35 -37.11
CA ASN A 4 1.87 4.40 -36.27
C ASN A 4 1.47 4.17 -34.81
N GLU A 5 1.82 3.01 -34.26
CA GLU A 5 1.60 2.73 -32.84
C GLU A 5 2.40 3.74 -32.03
N LEU A 6 1.74 4.37 -31.07
CA LEU A 6 2.34 5.37 -30.19
C LEU A 6 3.55 4.78 -29.45
N SER A 7 4.74 5.30 -29.74
CA SER A 7 5.97 4.86 -29.12
C SER A 7 6.23 5.57 -27.78
N LYS A 8 7.16 5.03 -26.97
CA LYS A 8 7.64 5.69 -25.74
C LYS A 8 8.28 7.04 -26.06
N SER A 9 9.02 7.14 -27.15
CA SER A 9 9.68 8.38 -27.60
C SER A 9 8.67 9.46 -27.95
N ASP A 10 7.56 9.10 -28.60
CA ASP A 10 6.50 10.06 -28.96
C ASP A 10 5.82 10.59 -27.69
N VAL A 11 5.55 9.70 -26.72
CA VAL A 11 4.99 10.11 -25.42
C VAL A 11 5.95 11.06 -24.70
N GLU A 12 7.24 10.73 -24.65
CA GLU A 12 8.26 11.50 -23.93
C GLU A 12 8.42 12.91 -24.55
N LYS A 13 8.47 12.98 -25.88
CA LYS A 13 8.51 14.25 -26.61
C LYS A 13 7.28 15.11 -26.30
N GLU A 14 6.09 14.51 -26.33
CA GLU A 14 4.83 15.23 -26.11
C GLU A 14 4.69 15.78 -24.69
N ILE A 15 5.25 15.09 -23.68
CA ILE A 15 5.18 15.54 -22.28
C ILE A 15 6.31 16.51 -21.88
N SER A 16 7.40 16.58 -22.67
CA SER A 16 8.59 17.35 -22.30
C SER A 16 8.33 18.86 -22.11
N GLU A 17 7.39 19.42 -22.87
CA GLU A 17 7.02 20.83 -22.82
C GLU A 17 5.80 21.13 -21.92
N LYS A 18 5.21 20.09 -21.30
CA LYS A 18 4.00 20.23 -20.51
C LYS A 18 4.33 20.32 -19.02
N GLY A 19 3.64 21.22 -18.32
CA GLY A 19 3.64 21.22 -16.85
C GLY A 19 3.00 19.94 -16.28
N GLU A 20 3.37 19.55 -15.05
CA GLU A 20 3.02 18.26 -14.44
C GLU A 20 1.51 17.94 -14.46
N TYR A 21 0.62 18.93 -14.27
CA TYR A 21 -0.84 18.70 -14.35
C TYR A 21 -1.30 18.36 -15.77
N MET A 22 -0.73 18.99 -16.77
CA MET A 22 -1.01 18.68 -18.17
C MET A 22 -0.43 17.32 -18.56
N GLN A 23 0.74 16.94 -18.01
CA GLN A 23 1.31 15.60 -18.18
C GLN A 23 0.38 14.54 -17.60
N ILE A 24 -0.13 14.74 -16.36
CA ILE A 24 -1.09 13.81 -15.73
C ILE A 24 -2.32 13.64 -16.62
N HIS A 25 -2.92 14.74 -17.07
CA HIS A 25 -4.13 14.70 -17.91
C HIS A 25 -3.88 13.94 -19.21
N TYR A 26 -2.81 14.27 -19.92
CA TYR A 26 -2.43 13.62 -21.18
C TYR A 26 -2.14 12.14 -20.99
N LEU A 27 -1.25 11.79 -20.05
CA LEU A 27 -0.83 10.41 -19.78
C LEU A 27 -2.01 9.54 -19.31
N SER A 28 -2.87 10.07 -18.44
CA SER A 28 -4.07 9.36 -17.98
C SER A 28 -5.06 9.11 -19.12
N GLY A 29 -5.19 10.07 -20.04
CA GLY A 29 -6.02 9.91 -21.25
C GLY A 29 -5.50 8.80 -22.17
N LEU A 30 -4.18 8.64 -22.26
CA LEU A 30 -3.58 7.57 -23.06
C LEU A 30 -3.84 6.18 -22.49
N LEU A 31 -3.92 6.01 -21.16
CA LEU A 31 -4.18 4.71 -20.54
C LEU A 31 -5.52 4.07 -20.95
N ASN A 32 -6.48 4.88 -21.41
CA ASN A 32 -7.78 4.43 -21.88
C ASN A 32 -7.76 4.01 -23.36
N LYS A 33 -6.63 4.18 -24.06
CA LYS A 33 -6.47 3.80 -25.47
C LYS A 33 -5.84 2.42 -25.61
N GLU A 34 -6.06 1.80 -26.74
CA GLU A 34 -5.31 0.60 -27.14
C GLU A 34 -3.92 1.03 -27.60
N ILE A 35 -2.93 0.74 -26.76
CA ILE A 35 -1.53 1.01 -27.00
C ILE A 35 -0.70 -0.19 -26.58
N HIS A 36 0.49 -0.32 -27.17
CA HIS A 36 1.40 -1.41 -26.87
C HIS A 36 1.71 -1.47 -25.38
N ARG A 37 1.76 -2.69 -24.81
CA ARG A 37 1.95 -2.94 -23.38
C ARG A 37 3.18 -2.22 -22.80
N ASP A 38 4.29 -2.22 -23.53
CA ASP A 38 5.52 -1.58 -23.05
C ASP A 38 5.40 -0.05 -22.99
N THR A 39 4.67 0.57 -23.93
CA THR A 39 4.35 1.98 -23.88
C THR A 39 3.38 2.28 -22.73
N LYS A 40 2.40 1.41 -22.51
CA LYS A 40 1.46 1.53 -21.38
C LYS A 40 2.18 1.45 -20.03
N LYS A 41 3.12 0.50 -19.89
CA LYS A 41 3.98 0.38 -18.69
C LYS A 41 4.82 1.64 -18.48
N PHE A 42 5.42 2.18 -19.54
CA PHE A 42 6.16 3.43 -19.49
C PHE A 42 5.29 4.60 -18.98
N ILE A 43 4.06 4.73 -19.49
CA ILE A 43 3.10 5.76 -19.05
C ILE A 43 2.78 5.63 -17.56
N TYR A 44 2.50 4.40 -17.07
CA TYR A 44 2.29 4.17 -15.63
C TYR A 44 3.50 4.62 -14.81
N LEU A 45 4.72 4.30 -15.22
CA LEU A 45 5.93 4.70 -14.51
C LEU A 45 6.11 6.22 -14.47
N LYS A 46 5.83 6.92 -15.57
CA LYS A 46 5.86 8.40 -15.60
C LYS A 46 4.81 9.00 -14.65
N LEU A 47 3.60 8.47 -14.64
CA LEU A 47 2.57 8.91 -13.69
C LEU A 47 2.97 8.64 -12.23
N ILE A 48 3.61 7.50 -11.93
CA ILE A 48 4.15 7.21 -10.59
C ILE A 48 5.16 8.27 -10.17
N GLU A 49 6.08 8.66 -11.05
CA GLU A 49 7.07 9.71 -10.75
C GLU A 49 6.40 11.03 -10.37
N ILE A 50 5.41 11.47 -11.15
CA ILE A 50 4.70 12.73 -10.92
C ILE A 50 3.85 12.64 -9.64
N TYR A 51 3.08 11.56 -9.47
CA TYR A 51 2.24 11.39 -8.28
C TYR A 51 3.05 11.28 -6.99
N LYS A 52 4.25 10.67 -7.01
CA LYS A 52 5.17 10.64 -5.85
C LYS A 52 5.63 12.05 -5.47
N LYS A 53 6.06 12.85 -6.44
CA LYS A 53 6.46 14.27 -6.20
C LYS A 53 5.32 15.06 -5.56
N LYS A 54 4.08 14.79 -5.95
CA LYS A 54 2.88 15.47 -5.43
C LYS A 54 2.31 14.84 -4.15
N ASN A 55 2.94 13.80 -3.61
CA ASN A 55 2.45 13.04 -2.46
C ASN A 55 1.03 12.46 -2.65
N MET A 56 0.65 12.15 -3.90
CA MET A 56 -0.63 11.54 -4.27
C MET A 56 -0.55 10.02 -4.15
N LEU A 57 -0.35 9.52 -2.92
CA LEU A 57 0.02 8.13 -2.66
C LEU A 57 -1.04 7.12 -3.12
N ASN A 58 -2.33 7.46 -3.03
CA ASN A 58 -3.42 6.61 -3.53
C ASN A 58 -3.33 6.43 -5.06
N ASP A 59 -2.95 7.47 -5.79
CA ASP A 59 -2.84 7.37 -7.25
C ASP A 59 -1.55 6.65 -7.65
N VAL A 60 -0.46 6.79 -6.88
CA VAL A 60 0.74 5.92 -7.02
C VAL A 60 0.36 4.44 -6.91
N ALA A 61 -0.44 4.08 -5.89
CA ALA A 61 -0.91 2.70 -5.70
C ALA A 61 -1.70 2.18 -6.91
N LYS A 62 -2.66 2.97 -7.42
CA LYS A 62 -3.43 2.61 -8.63
C LYS A 62 -2.55 2.37 -9.86
N MET A 63 -1.48 3.17 -10.03
CA MET A 63 -0.56 2.98 -11.16
C MET A 63 0.21 1.66 -11.03
N TYR A 64 0.63 1.29 -9.83
CA TYR A 64 1.23 -0.03 -9.59
C TYR A 64 0.26 -1.18 -9.85
N GLU A 65 -1.01 -1.06 -9.44
CA GLU A 65 -2.05 -2.03 -9.82
C GLU A 65 -2.22 -2.12 -11.35
N GLY A 66 -2.19 -0.98 -12.04
CA GLY A 66 -2.23 -0.93 -13.50
C GLY A 66 -1.06 -1.67 -14.14
N ILE A 67 0.18 -1.51 -13.63
CA ILE A 67 1.34 -2.27 -14.10
C ILE A 67 1.15 -3.77 -13.82
N ALA A 68 0.70 -4.15 -12.64
CA ALA A 68 0.44 -5.55 -12.30
C ALA A 68 -0.56 -6.18 -13.28
N GLY A 69 -1.64 -5.46 -13.59
CA GLY A 69 -2.70 -5.95 -14.49
C GLY A 69 -2.26 -6.16 -15.96
N ILE A 70 -1.20 -5.50 -16.40
CA ILE A 70 -0.65 -5.67 -17.75
C ILE A 70 0.61 -6.55 -17.79
N SER A 71 1.16 -6.95 -16.65
CA SER A 71 2.34 -7.79 -16.56
C SER A 71 1.99 -9.25 -16.88
N ILE A 72 2.86 -9.94 -17.62
CA ILE A 72 2.67 -11.37 -17.96
C ILE A 72 3.29 -12.27 -16.89
N ALA A 73 4.47 -11.90 -16.39
CA ALA A 73 5.18 -12.70 -15.40
C ALA A 73 4.52 -12.56 -14.03
N PHE A 74 4.19 -13.68 -13.39
CA PHE A 74 3.60 -13.71 -12.05
C PHE A 74 4.47 -12.97 -11.01
N SER A 75 5.79 -13.15 -11.08
CA SER A 75 6.71 -12.43 -10.20
C SER A 75 6.64 -10.91 -10.33
N GLU A 76 6.42 -10.41 -11.54
CA GLU A 76 6.22 -8.97 -11.78
C GLU A 76 4.85 -8.51 -11.30
N GLN A 77 3.81 -9.31 -11.46
CA GLN A 77 2.46 -9.04 -10.93
C GLN A 77 2.51 -8.93 -9.40
N ILE A 78 3.06 -9.94 -8.72
CA ILE A 78 3.24 -9.97 -7.26
C ILE A 78 3.98 -8.72 -6.78
N LYS A 79 5.14 -8.42 -7.39
CA LYS A 79 5.94 -7.25 -7.03
C LYS A 79 5.15 -5.94 -7.12
N ASN A 80 4.37 -5.76 -8.18
CA ASN A 80 3.62 -4.52 -8.37
C ASN A 80 2.36 -4.45 -7.48
N TYR A 81 1.67 -5.58 -7.24
CA TYR A 81 0.60 -5.62 -6.25
C TYR A 81 1.11 -5.34 -4.82
N LEU A 82 2.30 -5.84 -4.44
CA LEU A 82 2.92 -5.50 -3.17
C LEU A 82 3.27 -4.00 -3.07
N LYS A 83 3.77 -3.40 -4.16
CA LYS A 83 3.98 -1.95 -4.20
C LYS A 83 2.68 -1.17 -4.06
N ALA A 84 1.62 -1.59 -4.71
CA ALA A 84 0.30 -0.98 -4.55
C ALA A 84 -0.18 -1.09 -3.09
N THR A 85 -0.04 -2.27 -2.47
CA THR A 85 -0.37 -2.51 -1.06
C THR A 85 0.39 -1.54 -0.14
N GLU A 86 1.70 -1.41 -0.30
CA GLU A 86 2.54 -0.48 0.46
C GLU A 86 2.02 0.96 0.37
N TYR A 87 1.73 1.44 -0.85
CA TYR A 87 1.26 2.81 -1.05
C TYR A 87 -0.17 3.04 -0.58
N TYR A 88 -1.06 2.05 -0.65
CA TYR A 88 -2.39 2.13 -0.04
C TYR A 88 -2.32 2.21 1.48
N ILE A 89 -1.44 1.44 2.13
CA ILE A 89 -1.20 1.52 3.58
C ILE A 89 -0.74 2.94 3.95
N LYS A 90 0.27 3.47 3.25
CA LYS A 90 0.77 4.84 3.45
C LYS A 90 -0.30 5.90 3.25
N ALA A 91 -1.23 5.67 2.33
CA ALA A 91 -2.35 6.57 2.04
C ALA A 91 -3.54 6.39 3.00
N GLY A 92 -3.53 5.36 3.86
CA GLY A 92 -4.61 5.05 4.80
C GLY A 92 -5.83 4.35 4.19
N PHE A 93 -5.69 3.78 2.98
CA PHE A 93 -6.74 3.02 2.29
C PHE A 93 -6.60 1.51 2.52
N PHE A 94 -6.88 1.06 3.74
CA PHE A 94 -6.61 -0.32 4.17
C PHE A 94 -7.40 -1.37 3.40
N ASP A 95 -8.67 -1.11 3.05
CA ASP A 95 -9.48 -2.04 2.25
C ASP A 95 -8.87 -2.28 0.86
N LYS A 96 -8.32 -1.22 0.25
CA LYS A 96 -7.61 -1.34 -1.04
C LYS A 96 -6.27 -2.04 -0.88
N ALA A 97 -5.58 -1.81 0.23
CA ALA A 97 -4.35 -2.53 0.56
C ALA A 97 -4.62 -4.04 0.67
N ASP A 98 -5.67 -4.43 1.41
CA ASP A 98 -6.09 -5.82 1.54
C ASP A 98 -6.51 -6.44 0.19
N TYR A 99 -7.15 -5.67 -0.69
CA TYR A 99 -7.49 -6.13 -2.03
C TYR A 99 -6.25 -6.40 -2.88
N SER A 100 -5.31 -5.45 -2.93
CA SER A 100 -4.05 -5.62 -3.68
C SER A 100 -3.20 -6.75 -3.11
N MET A 101 -3.12 -6.89 -1.78
CA MET A 101 -2.46 -8.01 -1.13
C MET A 101 -3.05 -9.35 -1.56
N ARG A 102 -4.38 -9.49 -1.55
CA ARG A 102 -5.06 -10.71 -2.02
C ARG A 102 -4.74 -11.03 -3.48
N LYS A 103 -4.64 -10.02 -4.35
CA LYS A 103 -4.21 -10.21 -5.74
C LYS A 103 -2.78 -10.77 -5.80
N ALA A 104 -1.85 -10.23 -5.02
CA ALA A 104 -0.50 -10.76 -4.95
C ALA A 104 -0.48 -12.23 -4.46
N LEU A 105 -1.24 -12.54 -3.40
CA LEU A 105 -1.34 -13.90 -2.84
C LEU A 105 -1.95 -14.92 -3.81
N ASN A 106 -2.85 -14.51 -4.69
CA ASN A 106 -3.47 -15.40 -5.68
C ASN A 106 -2.46 -15.88 -6.74
N GLU A 107 -1.49 -15.04 -7.08
CA GLU A 107 -0.46 -15.35 -8.07
C GLU A 107 0.78 -16.04 -7.45
N ALA A 108 0.85 -16.11 -6.11
CA ALA A 108 2.02 -16.55 -5.35
C ALA A 108 1.98 -18.04 -5.00
N ASN A 109 3.14 -18.70 -5.04
CA ASN A 109 3.35 -20.02 -4.46
C ASN A 109 3.43 -19.96 -2.91
N SER A 110 3.60 -21.10 -2.24
CA SER A 110 3.59 -21.17 -0.77
C SER A 110 4.69 -20.32 -0.11
N VAL A 111 5.90 -20.33 -0.66
CA VAL A 111 7.04 -19.56 -0.12
C VAL A 111 6.82 -18.06 -0.32
N GLU A 112 6.43 -17.67 -1.53
CA GLU A 112 6.12 -16.28 -1.85
C GLU A 112 4.97 -15.73 -1.00
N ARG A 113 3.97 -16.55 -0.63
CA ARG A 113 2.89 -16.15 0.28
C ARG A 113 3.39 -15.77 1.67
N GLU A 114 4.35 -16.51 2.21
CA GLU A 114 4.97 -16.18 3.49
C GLU A 114 5.74 -14.86 3.40
N GLU A 115 6.51 -14.65 2.33
CA GLU A 115 7.23 -13.41 2.06
C GLU A 115 6.30 -12.20 1.89
N ILE A 116 5.16 -12.39 1.21
CA ILE A 116 4.13 -11.35 1.05
C ILE A 116 3.55 -10.97 2.42
N ASN A 117 3.14 -11.95 3.23
CA ASN A 117 2.58 -11.73 4.55
C ASN A 117 3.58 -10.99 5.46
N PHE A 118 4.85 -11.41 5.43
CA PHE A 118 5.92 -10.75 6.16
C PHE A 118 6.10 -9.29 5.71
N SER A 119 6.17 -9.06 4.40
CA SER A 119 6.35 -7.72 3.83
C SER A 119 5.20 -6.79 4.18
N VAL A 120 3.95 -7.27 4.08
CA VAL A 120 2.77 -6.45 4.40
C VAL A 120 2.72 -6.12 5.89
N LYS A 121 3.05 -7.06 6.75
CA LYS A 121 3.17 -6.82 8.20
C LYS A 121 4.22 -5.75 8.48
N ASP A 122 5.38 -5.80 7.83
CA ASP A 122 6.44 -4.79 7.96
C ASP A 122 5.99 -3.40 7.47
N PHE A 123 5.22 -3.34 6.37
CA PHE A 123 4.65 -2.06 5.90
C PHE A 123 3.71 -1.43 6.92
N TYR A 124 2.83 -2.22 7.54
CA TYR A 124 1.94 -1.73 8.60
C TYR A 124 2.73 -1.27 9.83
N LYS A 125 3.73 -2.03 10.29
CA LYS A 125 4.58 -1.64 11.44
C LYS A 125 5.27 -0.29 11.18
N LYS A 126 5.96 -0.16 10.05
CA LYS A 126 6.65 1.09 9.68
C LYS A 126 5.70 2.28 9.59
N GLN A 127 4.49 2.06 9.08
CA GLN A 127 3.50 3.14 8.99
C GLN A 127 2.92 3.51 10.36
N ALA A 128 2.73 2.55 11.27
CA ALA A 128 2.32 2.82 12.65
C ALA A 128 3.35 3.70 13.37
N GLU A 129 4.62 3.32 13.29
CA GLU A 129 5.74 4.08 13.87
C GLU A 129 5.84 5.50 13.27
N GLU A 130 5.63 5.64 11.97
CA GLU A 130 5.62 6.95 11.31
C GLU A 130 4.48 7.83 11.83
N TYR A 131 3.29 7.25 12.02
CA TYR A 131 2.15 7.98 12.58
C TYR A 131 2.39 8.36 14.05
N GLU A 132 3.02 7.52 14.84
CA GLU A 132 3.39 7.87 16.23
C GLU A 132 4.40 9.02 16.26
N ARG A 133 5.47 8.96 15.47
CA ARG A 133 6.46 10.04 15.35
C ARG A 133 5.82 11.37 14.96
N ASN A 134 4.82 11.33 14.11
CA ASN A 134 4.09 12.50 13.64
C ASN A 134 2.88 12.86 14.55
N LEU A 135 2.76 12.25 15.73
CA LEU A 135 1.68 12.47 16.71
C LEU A 135 0.27 12.22 16.14
N LYS A 136 0.17 11.44 15.06
CA LYS A 136 -1.11 11.03 14.44
C LYS A 136 -1.69 9.81 15.17
N ARG A 137 -1.94 9.95 16.48
CA ARG A 137 -2.31 8.85 17.38
C ARG A 137 -3.51 8.03 16.93
N ASN A 138 -4.58 8.68 16.43
CA ASN A 138 -5.75 7.98 15.90
C ASN A 138 -5.42 7.09 14.68
N SER A 139 -4.51 7.56 13.82
CA SER A 139 -4.08 6.78 12.65
C SER A 139 -3.18 5.62 13.06
N ALA A 140 -2.28 5.83 14.03
CA ALA A 140 -1.46 4.77 14.59
C ALA A 140 -2.31 3.66 15.23
N THR A 141 -3.31 4.06 16.06
CA THR A 141 -4.25 3.11 16.68
C THR A 141 -4.91 2.21 15.65
N ARG A 142 -5.47 2.77 14.57
CA ARG A 142 -6.12 1.98 13.51
C ARG A 142 -5.18 0.97 12.85
N ILE A 143 -3.90 1.30 12.71
CA ILE A 143 -2.91 0.38 12.14
C ILE A 143 -2.57 -0.73 13.13
N TYR A 144 -2.37 -0.40 14.41
CA TYR A 144 -2.11 -1.42 15.43
C TYR A 144 -3.30 -2.38 15.61
N GLU A 145 -4.53 -1.85 15.58
CA GLU A 145 -5.74 -2.69 15.56
C GLU A 145 -5.71 -3.66 14.36
N LYS A 146 -5.35 -3.16 13.16
CA LYS A 146 -5.21 -3.98 11.96
C LYS A 146 -4.11 -5.03 12.06
N LEU A 147 -2.98 -4.70 12.68
CA LEU A 147 -1.90 -5.66 12.93
C LEU A 147 -2.32 -6.80 13.86
N LEU A 148 -3.19 -6.54 14.86
CA LEU A 148 -3.72 -7.60 15.73
C LEU A 148 -4.62 -8.60 15.01
N GLU A 149 -5.21 -8.23 13.86
CA GLU A 149 -6.00 -9.14 13.01
C GLU A 149 -5.11 -10.04 12.13
N MET A 150 -3.82 -9.69 11.98
CA MET A 150 -2.89 -10.44 11.16
C MET A 150 -2.30 -11.64 11.92
N ASN A 151 -1.69 -12.56 11.16
CA ASN A 151 -0.90 -13.65 11.75
C ASN A 151 0.42 -13.11 12.29
N ILE A 152 0.46 -12.83 13.59
CA ILE A 152 1.60 -12.29 14.35
C ILE A 152 1.97 -13.23 15.48
N THR A 153 3.23 -13.19 15.91
CA THR A 153 3.72 -13.94 17.06
C THR A 153 3.13 -13.42 18.37
N ASP A 154 3.16 -14.24 19.43
CA ASP A 154 2.68 -13.80 20.75
C ASP A 154 3.50 -12.63 21.30
N SER A 155 4.80 -12.59 21.03
CA SER A 155 5.67 -11.46 21.39
C SER A 155 5.24 -10.17 20.69
N GLU A 156 5.01 -10.25 19.36
CA GLU A 156 4.53 -9.10 18.57
C GLU A 156 3.15 -8.64 19.05
N ARG A 157 2.27 -9.60 19.37
CA ARG A 157 0.93 -9.32 19.88
C ARG A 157 0.96 -8.57 21.20
N LYS A 158 1.85 -8.99 22.10
CA LYS A 158 2.05 -8.33 23.39
C LYS A 158 2.54 -6.88 23.19
N GLU A 159 3.59 -6.69 22.40
CA GLU A 159 4.14 -5.36 22.11
C GLU A 159 3.08 -4.43 21.51
N ILE A 160 2.28 -4.92 20.54
CA ILE A 160 1.23 -4.13 19.90
C ILE A 160 0.12 -3.77 20.89
N LYS A 161 -0.28 -4.70 21.78
CA LYS A 161 -1.24 -4.43 22.84
C LYS A 161 -0.76 -3.34 23.79
N GLU A 162 0.49 -3.40 24.24
CA GLU A 162 1.11 -2.39 25.09
C GLU A 162 1.06 -0.99 24.42
N ARG A 163 1.42 -0.92 23.13
CA ARG A 163 1.32 0.32 22.35
C ARG A 163 -0.11 0.85 22.23
N LEU A 164 -1.07 -0.04 22.01
CA LEU A 164 -2.49 0.34 21.92
C LEU A 164 -3.02 0.87 23.26
N ILE A 165 -2.65 0.28 24.39
CA ILE A 165 -3.02 0.75 25.72
C ILE A 165 -2.52 2.18 25.94
N GLU A 166 -1.25 2.47 25.63
CA GLU A 166 -0.72 3.82 25.73
C GLU A 166 -1.43 4.83 24.82
N LEU A 167 -1.76 4.40 23.59
CA LEU A 167 -2.45 5.26 22.63
C LEU A 167 -3.89 5.54 23.05
N TYR A 168 -4.63 4.53 23.55
CA TYR A 168 -6.00 4.70 24.04
C TYR A 168 -6.03 5.64 25.24
N GLU A 169 -5.09 5.51 26.19
CA GLU A 169 -4.95 6.42 27.33
C GLU A 169 -4.73 7.86 26.86
N LYS A 170 -3.73 8.08 25.98
CA LYS A 170 -3.40 9.41 25.42
C LYS A 170 -4.54 10.02 24.57
N LEU A 171 -5.45 9.20 24.05
CA LEU A 171 -6.61 9.62 23.27
C LEU A 171 -7.88 9.77 24.12
N GLY A 172 -7.87 9.40 25.41
CA GLY A 172 -9.05 9.37 26.27
C GLY A 172 -10.07 8.31 25.88
N LYS A 173 -9.67 7.27 25.13
CA LYS A 173 -10.52 6.13 24.75
C LYS A 173 -10.61 5.12 25.91
N LEU A 174 -11.29 5.54 26.99
CA LEU A 174 -11.32 4.78 28.26
C LEU A 174 -11.94 3.40 28.10
N LYS A 175 -12.96 3.23 27.27
CA LYS A 175 -13.62 1.95 27.05
C LYS A 175 -12.66 0.93 26.45
N GLU A 176 -11.96 1.30 25.40
CA GLU A 176 -10.98 0.48 24.70
C GLU A 176 -9.76 0.18 25.59
N PHE A 177 -9.31 1.20 26.32
CA PHE A 177 -8.22 1.08 27.30
C PHE A 177 -8.51 0.01 28.37
N TYR A 178 -9.68 0.10 29.07
CA TYR A 178 -10.02 -0.87 30.10
C TYR A 178 -10.32 -2.25 29.53
N ALA A 179 -10.90 -2.36 28.33
CA ALA A 179 -11.10 -3.62 27.65
C ALA A 179 -9.77 -4.33 27.40
N MET A 180 -8.76 -3.58 26.87
CA MET A 180 -7.45 -4.13 26.56
C MET A 180 -6.69 -4.57 27.83
N LYS A 181 -6.68 -3.75 28.90
CA LYS A 181 -6.05 -4.10 30.18
C LYS A 181 -6.64 -5.34 30.84
N LYS A 182 -7.96 -5.49 30.82
CA LYS A 182 -8.62 -6.68 31.39
C LYS A 182 -8.25 -7.98 30.65
N PHE A 183 -7.90 -7.91 29.38
CA PHE A 183 -7.39 -9.05 28.64
C PHE A 183 -5.96 -9.42 29.09
N GLU A 184 -5.08 -8.46 29.32
CA GLU A 184 -3.73 -8.71 29.85
C GLU A 184 -3.75 -9.38 31.21
N GLU A 185 -4.55 -8.89 32.15
CA GLU A 185 -4.67 -9.46 33.51
C GLU A 185 -5.15 -10.92 33.48
N LYS A 186 -6.04 -11.28 32.56
CA LYS A 186 -6.53 -12.65 32.38
C LYS A 186 -5.50 -13.59 31.74
N GLU A 187 -4.65 -13.09 30.85
CA GLU A 187 -3.55 -13.87 30.27
C GLU A 187 -2.47 -14.15 31.35
N PHE A 188 -2.15 -13.19 32.21
CA PHE A 188 -1.21 -13.38 33.33
C PHE A 188 -1.71 -14.34 34.43
N SER A 189 -3.02 -14.42 34.63
CA SER A 189 -3.60 -15.32 35.65
C SER A 189 -3.73 -16.79 35.20
N ARG A 190 -3.35 -17.09 33.96
CA ARG A 190 -3.39 -18.44 33.38
C ARG A 190 -2.00 -19.07 33.17
N LEU A 191 -0.94 -18.35 33.51
CA LEU A 191 0.45 -18.80 33.54
C LEU A 191 0.86 -19.15 34.97
#